data_ad46bded7cd3576f728347a9e6fcf8e8
#
_entry.id   ad46bded7cd3576f728347a9e6fcf8e8
#
_cell.length_a   1.000
_cell.length_b   1.000
_cell.length_c   1.000
_cell.angle_alpha   90.00
_cell.angle_beta   90.00
_cell.angle_gamma   90.00
#
_symmetry.space_group_name_H-M   'P 1'
#
loop_
_entity.id
_entity.type
_entity.pdbx_description
1 polymer ?
#
loop_
_entity_poly.entity_id
_entity_poly.type
_entity_poly.pdbx_seq_one_letter_code
_entity_poly.pdbx_strand_id
1 'polypeptide(L)'
;CLVGLLRACDYDVEKAQLGIVMLDEGDKMAARHAGPSITRDVSGEGVQQSLLKIVEGDRVGVPPMGGRKHPEQPLIYVDTHNILFILSGAFAGIEEIIKRRMTADKHAIGFDANASKQQGVKGDIFNHLTAQDLRQFGLIPEFVGRFPVITHVNRLDHADLVRILTEPNNAVVRQFQALFAIDKV
;
A
#
# COMPACT_ATOMS: atom_id res chain seq x y z
N CYS A 1 -11.82 1.68 -7.11
CA CYS A 1 -11.10 0.43 -7.44
C CYS A 1 -12.03 -0.60 -8.10
N LEU A 2 -13.21 -0.97 -7.51
CA LEU A 2 -14.09 -2.01 -8.06
C LEU A 2 -14.64 -1.69 -9.46
N VAL A 3 -14.91 -0.43 -9.80
CA VAL A 3 -15.29 -0.03 -11.18
C VAL A 3 -14.19 -0.37 -12.18
N GLY A 4 -12.92 -0.14 -11.82
CA GLY A 4 -11.77 -0.50 -12.66
C GLY A 4 -11.67 -2.00 -12.85
N LEU A 5 -11.88 -2.78 -11.80
CA LEU A 5 -11.88 -4.24 -11.86
C LEU A 5 -13.00 -4.77 -12.77
N LEU A 6 -14.24 -4.27 -12.61
CA LEU A 6 -15.37 -4.64 -13.47
C LEU A 6 -15.09 -4.33 -14.95
N ARG A 7 -14.52 -3.16 -15.25
CA ARG A 7 -14.13 -2.80 -16.63
C ARG A 7 -13.08 -3.74 -17.20
N ALA A 8 -12.09 -4.13 -16.40
CA ALA A 8 -11.04 -5.05 -16.84
C ALA A 8 -11.56 -6.47 -17.14
N CYS A 9 -12.73 -6.82 -16.60
CA CYS A 9 -13.41 -8.10 -16.82
C CYS A 9 -14.63 -7.98 -17.75
N ASP A 10 -14.76 -6.91 -18.53
CA ASP A 10 -15.92 -6.65 -19.39
C ASP A 10 -17.26 -6.76 -18.65
N TYR A 11 -17.30 -6.31 -17.40
CA TYR A 11 -18.43 -6.39 -16.46
C TYR A 11 -18.89 -7.82 -16.13
N ASP A 12 -18.06 -8.81 -16.37
CA ASP A 12 -18.26 -10.18 -15.86
C ASP A 12 -18.00 -10.20 -14.34
N VAL A 13 -19.10 -10.29 -13.58
CA VAL A 13 -19.06 -10.21 -12.12
C VAL A 13 -18.35 -11.42 -11.50
N GLU A 14 -18.53 -12.60 -12.07
CA GLU A 14 -17.91 -13.84 -11.55
C GLU A 14 -16.39 -13.77 -11.69
N LYS A 15 -15.88 -13.28 -12.80
CA LYS A 15 -14.44 -13.04 -12.99
C LYS A 15 -13.93 -11.94 -12.08
N ALA A 16 -14.67 -10.84 -11.93
CA ALA A 16 -14.28 -9.73 -11.09
C ALA A 16 -14.13 -10.15 -9.62
N GLN A 17 -14.98 -11.05 -9.13
CA GLN A 17 -14.93 -11.56 -7.75
C GLN A 17 -13.71 -12.45 -7.46
N LEU A 18 -12.99 -12.92 -8.47
CA LEU A 18 -11.72 -13.65 -8.36
C LEU A 18 -10.51 -12.80 -8.75
N GLY A 19 -10.68 -11.51 -8.80
CA GLY A 19 -9.68 -10.57 -9.29
C GLY A 19 -8.64 -10.16 -8.23
N ILE A 20 -7.68 -9.36 -8.69
CA ILE A 20 -6.65 -8.74 -7.85
C ILE A 20 -6.79 -7.22 -7.96
N VAL A 21 -6.84 -6.55 -6.82
CA VAL A 21 -6.90 -5.09 -6.72
C VAL A 21 -5.65 -4.59 -6.03
N MET A 22 -4.84 -3.82 -6.74
CA MET A 22 -3.69 -3.14 -6.16
C MET A 22 -4.06 -1.69 -5.83
N LEU A 23 -3.87 -1.31 -4.57
CA LEU A 23 -4.05 0.04 -4.05
C LEU A 23 -2.64 0.62 -3.83
N ASP A 24 -2.23 1.50 -4.71
CA ASP A 24 -0.93 2.17 -4.61
C ASP A 24 -1.03 3.46 -3.79
N GLU A 25 0.13 3.95 -3.33
CA GLU A 25 0.24 5.14 -2.47
C GLU A 25 -0.54 5.03 -1.14
N GLY A 26 -0.57 3.83 -0.56
CA GLY A 26 -1.27 3.56 0.70
C GLY A 26 -0.79 4.40 1.89
N ASP A 27 0.45 4.86 1.85
CA ASP A 27 1.02 5.79 2.83
C ASP A 27 0.35 7.18 2.82
N LYS A 28 -0.27 7.58 1.71
CA LYS A 28 -1.01 8.86 1.61
C LYS A 28 -2.33 8.85 2.40
N MET A 29 -2.85 7.66 2.70
CA MET A 29 -4.06 7.50 3.51
C MET A 29 -3.77 7.57 5.02
N ALA A 30 -2.50 7.52 5.43
CA ALA A 30 -2.13 7.59 6.83
C ALA A 30 -2.51 8.95 7.42
N ALA A 31 -3.17 8.94 8.57
CA ALA A 31 -3.45 10.15 9.33
C ALA A 31 -2.12 10.74 9.81
N ARG A 32 -1.76 11.91 9.31
CA ARG A 32 -0.55 12.61 9.76
C ARG A 32 -0.83 13.25 11.10
N HIS A 33 -0.15 12.80 12.14
CA HIS A 33 -0.10 13.52 13.41
C HIS A 33 0.81 14.76 13.25
N ALA A 34 0.32 15.75 12.51
CA ALA A 34 1.02 17.01 12.32
C ALA A 34 0.77 17.93 13.52
N GLY A 35 1.74 17.97 14.46
CA GLY A 35 1.92 19.05 15.41
C GLY A 35 0.81 19.27 16.46
N PRO A 36 0.99 20.26 17.35
CA PRO A 36 0.06 20.56 18.46
C PRO A 36 -1.21 21.30 18.03
N SER A 37 -1.53 21.43 16.77
CA SER A 37 -2.82 21.96 16.33
C SER A 37 -3.89 20.89 16.44
N ILE A 38 -4.95 21.24 17.15
CA ILE A 38 -6.09 20.43 17.63
C ILE A 38 -6.97 19.86 16.48
N THR A 39 -6.65 20.09 15.23
CA THR A 39 -7.36 19.53 14.08
C THR A 39 -6.77 18.16 13.74
N ARG A 40 -7.37 17.11 14.31
CA ARG A 40 -7.21 15.72 13.84
C ARG A 40 -7.47 15.71 12.33
N ASP A 41 -6.52 15.21 11.55
CA ASP A 41 -6.72 15.07 10.11
C ASP A 41 -7.74 13.94 9.85
N VAL A 42 -9.01 14.33 9.82
CA VAL A 42 -10.16 13.43 9.66
C VAL A 42 -10.22 12.86 8.23
N SER A 43 -9.51 13.48 7.28
CA SER A 43 -9.59 13.12 5.86
C SER A 43 -8.95 11.77 5.57
N GLY A 44 -7.78 11.49 6.10
CA GLY A 44 -7.08 10.21 5.91
C GLY A 44 -7.79 9.04 6.58
N GLU A 45 -8.28 9.22 7.81
CA GLU A 45 -9.06 8.20 8.53
C GLU A 45 -10.37 7.85 7.80
N GLY A 46 -11.07 8.86 7.26
CA GLY A 46 -12.31 8.66 6.50
C GLY A 46 -12.11 7.84 5.23
N VAL A 47 -10.97 8.01 4.55
CA VAL A 47 -10.62 7.19 3.37
C VAL A 47 -10.38 5.73 3.77
N GLN A 48 -9.61 5.49 4.84
CA GLN A 48 -9.36 4.15 5.35
C GLN A 48 -10.67 3.45 5.76
N GLN A 49 -11.56 4.13 6.49
CA GLN A 49 -12.87 3.62 6.88
C GLN A 49 -13.77 3.31 5.67
N SER A 50 -13.68 4.12 4.61
CA SER A 50 -14.44 3.86 3.38
C SER A 50 -13.94 2.62 2.65
N LEU A 51 -12.62 2.38 2.66
CA LEU A 51 -12.01 1.19 2.07
C LEU A 51 -12.27 -0.07 2.88
N LEU A 52 -12.42 0.03 4.21
CA LEU A 52 -12.76 -1.12 5.06
C LEU A 52 -13.97 -1.88 4.55
N LYS A 53 -15.03 -1.17 4.16
CA LYS A 53 -16.25 -1.78 3.61
C LYS A 53 -16.02 -2.62 2.35
N ILE A 54 -14.90 -2.37 1.66
CA ILE A 54 -14.54 -3.09 0.43
C ILE A 54 -13.63 -4.27 0.75
N VAL A 55 -12.67 -4.08 1.66
CA VAL A 55 -11.66 -5.11 1.98
C VAL A 55 -12.13 -6.12 3.05
N GLU A 56 -13.27 -5.86 3.68
CA GLU A 56 -13.86 -6.76 4.69
C GLU A 56 -14.49 -8.03 4.12
N GLY A 57 -14.68 -8.09 2.81
CA GLY A 57 -15.33 -9.24 2.18
C GLY A 57 -16.85 -9.13 2.25
N ASP A 58 -17.41 -8.02 1.76
CA ASP A 58 -18.85 -7.74 1.75
C ASP A 58 -19.40 -7.61 0.33
N ARG A 59 -20.71 -7.64 0.22
CA ARG A 59 -21.40 -7.41 -1.04
C ARG A 59 -21.55 -5.93 -1.32
N VAL A 60 -20.74 -5.41 -2.22
CA VAL A 60 -20.63 -3.98 -2.52
C VAL A 60 -21.38 -3.63 -3.80
N GLY A 61 -22.34 -2.69 -3.72
CA GLY A 61 -23.02 -2.13 -4.88
C GLY A 61 -22.15 -1.10 -5.61
N VAL A 62 -21.81 -1.37 -6.86
CA VAL A 62 -20.94 -0.57 -7.72
C VAL A 62 -21.75 0.07 -8.85
N PRO A 63 -21.73 1.42 -9.03
CA PRO A 63 -22.36 2.06 -10.18
C PRO A 63 -21.61 1.67 -11.48
N PRO A 64 -22.30 1.23 -12.54
CA PRO A 64 -21.64 0.75 -13.78
C PRO A 64 -20.76 1.81 -14.46
N MET A 65 -21.20 3.05 -14.45
CA MET A 65 -20.49 4.18 -15.07
C MET A 65 -19.50 4.86 -14.11
N GLY A 66 -19.47 4.45 -12.85
CA GLY A 66 -18.74 5.18 -11.81
C GLY A 66 -19.48 6.47 -11.37
N GLY A 67 -18.85 7.26 -10.52
CA GLY A 67 -19.43 8.51 -10.02
C GLY A 67 -20.27 8.34 -8.76
N ARG A 68 -21.11 9.35 -8.46
CA ARG A 68 -21.99 9.35 -7.27
C ARG A 68 -23.13 8.37 -7.47
N LYS A 69 -23.47 7.63 -6.41
CA LYS A 69 -24.66 6.77 -6.39
C LYS A 69 -25.92 7.65 -6.46
N HIS A 70 -26.70 7.49 -7.52
CA HIS A 70 -28.04 8.06 -7.59
C HIS A 70 -29.05 7.01 -7.13
N PRO A 71 -30.17 7.41 -6.44
CA PRO A 71 -31.16 6.46 -5.91
C PRO A 71 -31.79 5.55 -6.98
N GLU A 72 -31.91 6.04 -8.20
CA GLU A 72 -32.57 5.35 -9.33
C GLU A 72 -31.57 4.58 -10.24
N GLN A 73 -30.25 4.66 -9.97
CA GLN A 73 -29.26 4.01 -10.83
C GLN A 73 -29.11 2.54 -10.43
N PRO A 74 -29.23 1.59 -11.40
CA PRO A 74 -28.99 0.19 -11.11
C PRO A 74 -27.54 -0.03 -10.68
N LEU A 75 -27.34 -0.77 -9.59
CA LEU A 75 -26.02 -1.11 -9.07
C LEU A 75 -25.66 -2.55 -9.46
N ILE A 76 -24.41 -2.75 -9.82
CA ILE A 76 -23.83 -4.08 -9.96
C ILE A 76 -23.29 -4.48 -8.60
N TYR A 77 -23.76 -5.59 -8.07
CA TYR A 77 -23.30 -6.09 -6.78
C TYR A 77 -22.12 -7.04 -6.98
N VAL A 78 -21.02 -6.75 -6.32
CA VAL A 78 -19.78 -7.54 -6.34
C VAL A 78 -19.49 -8.02 -4.93
N ASP A 79 -19.33 -9.32 -4.76
CA ASP A 79 -18.82 -9.92 -3.52
C ASP A 79 -17.30 -9.80 -3.51
N THR A 80 -16.75 -9.17 -2.49
CA THR A 80 -15.31 -8.89 -2.39
C THR A 80 -14.54 -9.94 -1.60
N HIS A 81 -15.19 -11.00 -1.14
CA HIS A 81 -14.61 -12.01 -0.25
C HIS A 81 -13.38 -12.73 -0.85
N ASN A 82 -13.42 -13.01 -2.15
CA ASN A 82 -12.36 -13.72 -2.85
C ASN A 82 -11.46 -12.79 -3.70
N ILE A 83 -11.61 -11.48 -3.55
CA ILE A 83 -10.73 -10.51 -4.21
C ILE A 83 -9.46 -10.35 -3.39
N LEU A 84 -8.30 -10.52 -4.02
CA LEU A 84 -7.01 -10.22 -3.39
C LEU A 84 -6.76 -8.73 -3.41
N PHE A 85 -6.64 -8.11 -2.24
CA PHE A 85 -6.24 -6.71 -2.10
C PHE A 85 -4.75 -6.62 -1.74
N ILE A 86 -4.02 -5.82 -2.51
CA ILE A 86 -2.61 -5.51 -2.27
C ILE A 86 -2.50 -4.02 -2.01
N LEU A 87 -1.99 -3.64 -0.85
CA LEU A 87 -1.71 -2.25 -0.50
C LEU A 87 -0.21 -2.00 -0.64
N SER A 88 0.19 -1.04 -1.47
CA SER A 88 1.58 -0.63 -1.63
C SER A 88 1.76 0.85 -1.29
N GLY A 89 2.99 1.24 -0.99
CA GLY A 89 3.36 2.63 -0.74
C GLY A 89 4.82 2.77 -0.33
N ALA A 90 5.34 3.97 -0.39
CA ALA A 90 6.72 4.27 -0.02
C ALA A 90 6.95 4.27 1.50
N PHE A 91 5.93 4.60 2.29
CA PHE A 91 5.99 4.69 3.76
C PHE A 91 7.23 5.42 4.28
N ALA A 92 7.57 6.55 3.64
CA ALA A 92 8.77 7.32 3.97
C ALA A 92 8.79 7.72 5.46
N GLY A 93 9.87 7.37 6.15
CA GLY A 93 10.05 7.64 7.59
C GLY A 93 9.62 6.48 8.51
N ILE A 94 9.10 5.38 7.99
CA ILE A 94 8.74 4.21 8.81
C ILE A 94 9.97 3.57 9.45
N GLU A 95 11.16 3.73 8.83
CA GLU A 95 12.43 3.24 9.37
C GLU A 95 12.74 3.84 10.75
N GLU A 96 12.39 5.12 10.95
CA GLU A 96 12.61 5.78 12.24
C GLU A 96 11.67 5.24 13.32
N ILE A 97 10.46 4.85 12.94
CA ILE A 97 9.48 4.19 13.85
C ILE A 97 10.04 2.83 14.28
N ILE A 98 10.48 2.02 13.32
CA ILE A 98 11.07 0.70 13.59
C ILE A 98 12.29 0.82 14.50
N LYS A 99 13.24 1.73 14.18
CA LYS A 99 14.44 1.98 15.00
C LYS A 99 14.06 2.34 16.43
N ARG A 100 13.11 3.26 16.59
CA ARG A 100 12.68 3.73 17.92
C ARG A 100 12.09 2.59 18.75
N ARG A 101 11.22 1.76 18.13
CA ARG A 101 10.65 0.58 18.80
C ARG A 101 11.74 -0.41 19.21
N MET A 102 12.65 -0.78 18.31
CA MET A 102 13.74 -1.72 18.60
C MET A 102 14.71 -1.22 19.68
N THR A 103 14.89 0.10 19.78
CA THR A 103 15.71 0.70 20.82
C THR A 103 15.00 0.70 22.17
N ALA A 104 13.70 0.97 22.20
CA ALA A 104 12.89 0.93 23.42
C ALA A 104 12.84 -0.49 24.01
N ASP A 105 12.68 -1.51 23.18
CA ASP A 105 12.66 -2.92 23.61
C ASP A 105 14.00 -3.36 24.23
N LYS A 106 15.13 -2.80 23.78
CA LYS A 106 16.46 -3.08 24.36
C LYS A 106 16.68 -2.44 25.72
N HIS A 107 16.03 -1.32 26.01
CA HIS A 107 16.14 -0.64 27.29
C HIS A 107 15.24 -1.24 28.40
N ALA A 108 14.31 -2.11 28.04
CA ALA A 108 13.40 -2.73 29.01
C ALA A 108 14.04 -3.84 29.85
N ILE A 109 15.26 -4.31 29.52
CA ILE A 109 15.93 -5.41 30.24
C ILE A 109 17.39 -5.06 30.50
N GLY A 110 17.68 -4.54 31.70
CA GLY A 110 19.01 -4.59 32.34
C GLY A 110 19.87 -3.32 32.35
N PHE A 111 20.62 -3.18 33.42
CA PHE A 111 21.50 -2.05 33.83
C PHE A 111 22.78 -1.86 32.98
N ASP A 112 22.95 -2.51 31.83
CA ASP A 112 24.16 -2.38 31.01
C ASP A 112 23.99 -1.30 29.92
N ALA A 113 24.01 -0.04 30.35
CA ALA A 113 23.91 1.13 29.47
C ALA A 113 25.10 1.32 28.50
N ASN A 114 26.19 0.57 28.64
CA ASN A 114 27.42 0.78 27.86
C ASN A 114 27.66 -0.22 26.73
N ALA A 115 26.92 -1.33 26.64
CA ALA A 115 27.12 -2.35 25.61
C ALA A 115 26.30 -2.12 24.30
N SER A 116 25.30 -1.21 24.33
CA SER A 116 24.34 -1.07 23.25
C SER A 116 24.62 0.04 22.23
N LYS A 117 25.72 0.80 22.40
CA LYS A 117 26.02 1.93 21.49
C LYS A 117 26.59 1.56 20.11
N GLN A 118 26.91 0.29 19.83
CA GLN A 118 27.61 -0.08 18.59
C GLN A 118 27.09 -1.30 17.82
N GLN A 119 26.01 -1.94 18.24
CA GLN A 119 25.41 -2.94 17.35
C GLN A 119 24.32 -2.29 16.52
N GLY A 120 24.72 -1.65 15.42
CA GLY A 120 23.81 -1.32 14.32
C GLY A 120 23.08 -2.59 13.93
N VAL A 121 21.77 -2.45 13.61
CA VAL A 121 20.95 -3.54 13.11
C VAL A 121 21.68 -4.12 11.90
N LYS A 122 22.29 -5.32 12.04
CA LYS A 122 22.91 -6.02 10.92
C LYS A 122 21.76 -6.56 10.05
N GLY A 123 21.60 -6.00 8.86
CA GLY A 123 20.55 -6.39 7.91
C GLY A 123 19.62 -5.25 7.54
N ASP A 124 18.70 -5.53 6.66
CA ASP A 124 17.68 -4.56 6.28
C ASP A 124 16.71 -4.35 7.45
N ILE A 125 16.54 -3.11 7.87
CA ILE A 125 15.67 -2.73 8.99
C ILE A 125 14.22 -3.12 8.73
N PHE A 126 13.81 -3.19 7.47
CA PHE A 126 12.47 -3.57 7.07
C PHE A 126 12.12 -5.03 7.39
N ASN A 127 13.12 -5.90 7.61
CA ASN A 127 12.90 -7.27 8.10
C ASN A 127 12.22 -7.30 9.49
N HIS A 128 12.25 -6.17 10.21
CA HIS A 128 11.64 -6.01 11.53
C HIS A 128 10.31 -5.24 11.49
N LEU A 129 9.77 -4.98 10.29
CA LEU A 129 8.50 -4.28 10.12
C LEU A 129 7.35 -5.09 10.71
N THR A 130 6.50 -4.43 11.49
CA THR A 130 5.35 -5.03 12.17
C THR A 130 4.08 -4.22 11.94
N ALA A 131 2.92 -4.82 12.21
CA ALA A 131 1.64 -4.14 12.19
C ALA A 131 1.58 -2.94 13.18
N GLN A 132 2.35 -3.00 14.26
CA GLN A 132 2.46 -1.89 15.22
C GLN A 132 3.12 -0.66 14.60
N ASP A 133 4.14 -0.85 13.77
CA ASP A 133 4.84 0.25 13.10
C ASP A 133 3.90 0.95 12.10
N LEU A 134 3.10 0.18 11.36
CA LEU A 134 2.08 0.72 10.44
C LEU A 134 1.01 1.53 11.19
N ARG A 135 0.60 1.07 12.37
CA ARG A 135 -0.33 1.84 13.24
C ARG A 135 0.31 3.12 13.74
N GLN A 136 1.57 3.08 14.17
CA GLN A 136 2.30 4.29 14.57
C GLN A 136 2.54 5.26 13.40
N PHE A 137 2.64 4.74 12.19
CA PHE A 137 2.75 5.54 10.97
C PHE A 137 1.47 6.31 10.66
N GLY A 138 0.30 5.84 11.13
CA GLY A 138 -0.99 6.51 10.99
C GLY A 138 -2.08 5.70 10.28
N LEU A 139 -1.87 4.41 10.08
CA LEU A 139 -2.95 3.53 9.64
C LEU A 139 -3.79 3.07 10.82
N ILE A 140 -5.13 3.06 10.65
CA ILE A 140 -6.03 2.64 11.72
C ILE A 140 -5.92 1.13 11.98
N PRO A 141 -6.06 0.68 13.24
CA PRO A 141 -5.89 -0.73 13.62
C PRO A 141 -6.75 -1.70 12.81
N GLU A 142 -8.01 -1.33 12.57
CA GLU A 142 -8.98 -2.12 11.83
C GLU A 142 -8.51 -2.35 10.39
N PHE A 143 -7.98 -1.30 9.75
CA PHE A 143 -7.47 -1.37 8.37
C PHE A 143 -6.22 -2.25 8.29
N VAL A 144 -5.27 -2.07 9.21
CA VAL A 144 -4.06 -2.92 9.28
C VAL A 144 -4.43 -4.38 9.51
N GLY A 145 -5.45 -4.65 10.32
CA GLY A 145 -5.94 -6.00 10.58
C GLY A 145 -6.49 -6.74 9.35
N ARG A 146 -6.89 -6.01 8.30
CA ARG A 146 -7.35 -6.61 7.03
C ARG A 146 -6.22 -6.97 6.06
N PHE A 147 -4.98 -6.54 6.36
CA PHE A 147 -3.77 -6.85 5.60
C PHE A 147 -2.80 -7.64 6.48
N PRO A 148 -3.07 -8.92 6.76
CA PRO A 148 -2.28 -9.71 7.72
C PRO A 148 -0.88 -10.04 7.20
N VAL A 149 -0.69 -10.05 5.89
CA VAL A 149 0.63 -10.30 5.27
C VAL A 149 1.32 -8.96 5.02
N ILE A 150 2.41 -8.74 5.75
CA ILE A 150 3.23 -7.54 5.63
C ILE A 150 4.58 -7.96 5.04
N THR A 151 4.99 -7.30 3.97
CA THR A 151 6.26 -7.55 3.31
C THR A 151 6.88 -6.24 2.84
N HIS A 152 8.14 -6.29 2.44
CA HIS A 152 8.86 -5.15 1.86
C HIS A 152 9.64 -5.58 0.62
N VAL A 153 9.99 -4.62 -0.20
CA VAL A 153 10.88 -4.83 -1.35
C VAL A 153 12.27 -4.32 -1.00
N ASN A 154 13.29 -4.97 -1.51
CA ASN A 154 14.68 -4.58 -1.31
C ASN A 154 14.96 -3.23 -2.00
N ARG A 155 15.96 -2.52 -1.48
CA ARG A 155 16.47 -1.32 -2.15
C ARG A 155 17.11 -1.72 -3.47
N LEU A 156 16.84 -0.92 -4.51
CA LEU A 156 17.43 -1.12 -5.82
C LEU A 156 18.89 -0.66 -5.81
N ASP A 157 19.78 -1.50 -6.36
CA ASP A 157 21.14 -1.11 -6.64
C ASP A 157 21.29 -0.56 -8.07
N HIS A 158 22.49 -0.16 -8.46
CA HIS A 158 22.75 0.37 -9.79
C HIS A 158 22.46 -0.65 -10.90
N ALA A 159 22.76 -1.92 -10.67
CA ALA A 159 22.51 -2.99 -11.64
C ALA A 159 20.99 -3.21 -11.82
N ASP A 160 20.24 -3.21 -10.75
CA ASP A 160 18.78 -3.30 -10.79
C ASP A 160 18.15 -2.13 -11.56
N LEU A 161 18.64 -0.91 -11.37
CA LEU A 161 18.15 0.27 -12.12
C LEU A 161 18.40 0.13 -13.62
N VAL A 162 19.56 -0.37 -14.02
CA VAL A 162 19.86 -0.66 -15.44
C VAL A 162 18.92 -1.72 -16.00
N ARG A 163 18.67 -2.79 -15.24
CA ARG A 163 17.73 -3.85 -15.62
C ARG A 163 16.32 -3.34 -15.80
N ILE A 164 15.81 -2.48 -14.90
CA ILE A 164 14.50 -1.86 -15.00
C ILE A 164 14.37 -1.04 -16.28
N LEU A 165 15.43 -0.36 -16.71
CA LEU A 165 15.41 0.45 -17.92
C LEU A 165 15.41 -0.38 -19.22
N THR A 166 15.89 -1.64 -19.18
CA THR A 166 16.17 -2.44 -20.38
C THR A 166 15.37 -3.72 -20.50
N GLU A 167 15.09 -4.44 -19.39
CA GLU A 167 14.55 -5.80 -19.43
C GLU A 167 13.00 -5.86 -19.58
N PRO A 168 12.19 -5.05 -18.87
CA PRO A 168 10.74 -5.16 -18.96
C PRO A 168 10.20 -4.96 -20.38
N ASN A 169 9.06 -5.58 -20.69
CA ASN A 169 8.44 -5.44 -22.00
C ASN A 169 8.15 -3.97 -22.36
N ASN A 170 7.76 -3.16 -21.34
CA ASN A 170 7.50 -1.72 -21.47
C ASN A 170 8.70 -0.88 -21.00
N ALA A 171 9.93 -1.42 -21.07
CA ALA A 171 11.12 -0.68 -20.67
C ALA A 171 11.27 0.62 -21.49
N VAL A 172 11.67 1.69 -20.80
CA VAL A 172 11.79 3.04 -21.41
C VAL A 172 12.67 3.02 -22.64
N VAL A 173 13.82 2.31 -22.58
CA VAL A 173 14.74 2.17 -23.73
C VAL A 173 14.03 1.54 -24.93
N ARG A 174 13.25 0.46 -24.71
CA ARG A 174 12.49 -0.19 -25.78
C ARG A 174 11.42 0.70 -26.39
N GLN A 175 10.77 1.52 -25.58
CA GLN A 175 9.78 2.50 -26.07
C GLN A 175 10.43 3.53 -26.98
N PHE A 176 11.58 4.09 -26.58
CA PHE A 176 12.32 5.04 -27.42
C PHE A 176 12.84 4.38 -28.70
N GLN A 177 13.34 3.16 -28.63
CA GLN A 177 13.74 2.40 -29.83
C GLN A 177 12.58 2.20 -30.81
N ALA A 178 11.39 1.89 -30.30
CA ALA A 178 10.21 1.77 -31.17
C ALA A 178 9.80 3.11 -31.79
N LEU A 179 9.89 4.23 -31.06
CA LEU A 179 9.63 5.56 -31.61
C LEU A 179 10.63 5.93 -32.70
N PHE A 180 11.93 5.75 -32.47
CA PHE A 180 12.97 6.01 -33.47
C PHE A 180 12.80 5.13 -34.72
N ALA A 181 12.39 3.88 -34.55
CA ALA A 181 12.12 3.01 -35.69
C ALA A 181 10.96 3.51 -36.57
N ILE A 182 9.95 4.18 -36.00
CA ILE A 182 8.88 4.84 -36.77
C ILE A 182 9.45 5.99 -37.62
N ASP A 183 10.36 6.77 -37.07
CA ASP A 183 10.97 7.92 -37.72
C ASP A 183 12.14 7.52 -38.64
N LYS A 184 12.47 6.22 -38.75
CA LYS A 184 13.57 5.65 -39.54
C LYS A 184 14.95 6.21 -39.16
N VAL A 185 15.15 6.50 -37.87
CA VAL A 185 16.44 6.95 -37.29
C VAL A 185 17.11 5.79 -36.54
#